data_b9221471b64396b0089c6ba75cbd4406
#
_entry.id   b9221471b64396b0089c6ba75cbd4406
#
_cell.length_a   1.000
_cell.length_b   1.000
_cell.length_c   1.000
_cell.angle_alpha   90.00
_cell.angle_beta   90.00
_cell.angle_gamma   90.00
#
_symmetry.space_group_name_H-M   'P 1'
#
loop_
_entity.id
_entity.type
_entity.pdbx_description
1 polymer ?
#
loop_
_entity_poly.entity_id
_entity_poly.type
_entity_poly.pdbx_seq_one_letter_code
_entity_poly.pdbx_strand_id
1 'polypeptide(L)'
;MTFKSITDTPRRGRGEVKFISFNAQSGTIRISSEMREMSDKWEIEFNADTLQVRLKPSEGGFRFRINCMGSHKAFVDSLGLDRRKTNIRFDLTINDDGWYYS
;
A
#
# COMPACT_ATOMS: atom_id res chain seq x y z
N MET A 1 22.71 34.98 -5.28
CA MET A 1 21.60 34.03 -5.20
C MET A 1 21.94 32.73 -5.90
N THR A 2 21.82 31.64 -5.22
CA THR A 2 22.16 30.34 -5.76
C THR A 2 20.90 29.60 -6.17
N PHE A 3 20.87 29.13 -7.41
CA PHE A 3 19.77 28.30 -7.88
C PHE A 3 19.96 26.87 -7.44
N LYS A 4 18.92 26.26 -6.90
CA LYS A 4 18.91 24.84 -6.59
C LYS A 4 18.34 24.06 -7.75
N SER A 5 19.08 23.01 -8.16
CA SER A 5 18.56 22.09 -9.17
C SER A 5 17.54 21.15 -8.53
N ILE A 6 16.52 20.77 -9.30
CA ILE A 6 15.56 19.75 -8.84
C ILE A 6 16.25 18.41 -8.59
N THR A 7 17.36 18.14 -9.29
CA THR A 7 18.13 16.91 -9.10
C THR A 7 18.96 16.94 -7.82
N ASP A 8 19.29 18.13 -7.30
CA ASP A 8 20.05 18.29 -6.06
C ASP A 8 19.16 18.30 -4.83
N THR A 9 17.85 18.40 -5.03
CA THR A 9 16.90 18.45 -3.92
C THR A 9 16.35 17.04 -3.68
N PRO A 10 16.49 16.50 -2.45
CA PRO A 10 15.93 15.19 -2.12
C PRO A 10 14.41 15.17 -2.35
N ARG A 11 13.92 14.11 -2.94
CA ARG A 11 12.48 13.90 -3.11
C ARG A 11 11.89 13.39 -1.81
N ARG A 12 11.12 14.23 -1.14
CA ARG A 12 10.50 13.85 0.11
C ARG A 12 9.46 12.76 -0.09
N GLY A 13 9.52 11.76 0.77
CA GLY A 13 8.54 10.68 0.83
C GLY A 13 8.65 9.65 -0.27
N ARG A 14 9.46 9.89 -1.29
CA ARG A 14 9.62 8.92 -2.36
C ARG A 14 10.71 7.92 -1.98
N GLY A 15 10.36 6.64 -1.97
CA GLY A 15 11.26 5.58 -1.54
C GLY A 15 11.41 5.46 -0.04
N GLU A 16 10.87 6.43 0.72
CA GLU A 16 10.97 6.45 2.18
C GLU A 16 9.73 5.88 2.84
N VAL A 17 8.55 6.15 2.28
CA VAL A 17 7.28 5.72 2.85
C VAL A 17 6.63 4.69 1.95
N LYS A 18 6.50 3.47 2.47
CA LYS A 18 5.73 2.42 1.82
C LYS A 18 4.31 2.45 2.38
N PHE A 19 3.32 2.25 1.51
CA PHE A 19 1.93 2.33 1.93
C PHE A 19 1.03 1.37 1.16
N ILE A 20 -0.13 1.10 1.75
CA ILE A 20 -1.27 0.50 1.08
C ILE A 20 -2.48 1.41 1.34
N SER A 21 -3.33 1.58 0.35
CA SER A 21 -4.56 2.33 0.51
C SER A 21 -5.74 1.57 -0.07
N PHE A 22 -6.91 1.81 0.51
CA PHE A 22 -8.15 1.16 0.10
C PHE A 22 -9.19 2.22 -0.27
N ASN A 23 -9.90 1.96 -1.37
CA ASN A 23 -11.11 2.70 -1.71
C ASN A 23 -12.30 1.85 -1.29
N ALA A 24 -12.97 2.24 -0.22
CA ALA A 24 -14.08 1.46 0.33
C ALA A 24 -15.33 1.48 -0.56
N GLN A 25 -15.43 2.46 -1.47
CA GLN A 25 -16.56 2.54 -2.40
C GLN A 25 -16.38 1.58 -3.58
N SER A 26 -15.19 1.59 -4.19
CA SER A 26 -14.94 0.82 -5.42
C SER A 26 -14.29 -0.53 -5.18
N GLY A 27 -13.68 -0.73 -4.01
CA GLY A 27 -12.89 -1.92 -3.72
C GLY A 27 -11.49 -1.89 -4.32
N THR A 28 -11.04 -0.74 -4.78
CA THR A 28 -9.69 -0.58 -5.34
C THR A 28 -8.66 -0.60 -4.22
N ILE A 29 -7.56 -1.32 -4.46
CA ILE A 29 -6.41 -1.40 -3.54
C ILE A 29 -5.20 -0.85 -4.28
N ARG A 30 -4.44 0.00 -3.60
CA ARG A 30 -3.24 0.61 -4.17
C ARG A 30 -2.07 0.45 -3.23
N ILE A 31 -0.88 0.15 -3.79
CA ILE A 31 0.38 0.11 -3.03
C ILE A 31 1.35 1.15 -3.59
N SER A 32 2.37 1.49 -2.79
CA SER A 32 3.42 2.39 -3.25
C SER A 32 4.22 1.76 -4.40
N SER A 33 4.78 2.62 -5.25
CA SER A 33 5.54 2.17 -6.42
C SER A 33 6.75 1.32 -6.05
N GLU A 34 7.41 1.63 -4.95
CA GLU A 34 8.56 0.86 -4.46
C GLU A 34 8.17 -0.57 -4.14
N MET A 35 6.99 -0.77 -3.54
CA MET A 35 6.49 -2.11 -3.23
C MET A 35 6.15 -2.88 -4.49
N ARG A 36 5.52 -2.22 -5.46
CA ARG A 36 5.20 -2.83 -6.77
C ARG A 36 6.46 -3.25 -7.52
N GLU A 37 7.54 -2.48 -7.43
CA GLU A 37 8.83 -2.83 -8.01
C GLU A 37 9.45 -4.07 -7.37
N MET A 38 9.19 -4.28 -6.07
CA MET A 38 9.68 -5.46 -5.35
C MET A 38 8.94 -6.72 -5.76
N SER A 39 7.62 -6.63 -5.95
CA SER A 39 6.78 -7.75 -6.36
C SER A 39 5.45 -7.23 -6.89
N ASP A 40 4.90 -7.92 -7.87
CA ASP A 40 3.54 -7.64 -8.35
C ASP A 40 2.47 -8.43 -7.58
N LYS A 41 2.89 -9.40 -6.77
CA LYS A 41 1.97 -10.24 -5.98
C LYS A 41 2.27 -10.14 -4.51
N TRP A 42 1.23 -9.88 -3.71
CA TRP A 42 1.36 -9.64 -2.27
C TRP A 42 0.29 -10.39 -1.50
N GLU A 43 0.69 -11.04 -0.43
CA GLU A 43 -0.25 -11.53 0.58
C GLU A 43 -0.64 -10.37 1.47
N ILE A 44 -1.95 -10.16 1.66
CA ILE A 44 -2.48 -9.04 2.44
C ILE A 44 -3.35 -9.61 3.55
N GLU A 45 -3.04 -9.24 4.79
CA GLU A 45 -3.84 -9.61 5.96
C GLU A 45 -4.24 -8.38 6.74
N PHE A 46 -5.45 -8.36 7.22
CA PHE A 46 -6.02 -7.22 7.95
C PHE A 46 -6.62 -7.69 9.27
N ASN A 47 -6.28 -6.97 10.35
CA ASN A 47 -6.85 -7.22 11.67
C ASN A 47 -7.86 -6.12 11.97
N ALA A 48 -9.15 -6.47 11.92
CA ALA A 48 -10.23 -5.51 12.13
C ALA A 48 -10.31 -5.00 13.59
N ASP A 49 -9.82 -5.79 14.55
CA ASP A 49 -9.85 -5.39 15.95
C ASP A 49 -8.86 -4.27 16.25
N THR A 50 -7.69 -4.30 15.61
CA THR A 50 -6.63 -3.31 15.82
C THR A 50 -6.54 -2.31 14.68
N LEU A 51 -7.31 -2.51 13.60
CA LEU A 51 -7.21 -1.74 12.36
C LEU A 51 -5.78 -1.75 11.80
N GLN A 52 -5.14 -2.91 11.88
CA GLN A 52 -3.78 -3.09 11.42
C GLN A 52 -3.76 -3.95 10.16
N VAL A 53 -2.95 -3.54 9.17
CA VAL A 53 -2.73 -4.31 7.95
C VAL A 53 -1.28 -4.76 7.90
N ARG A 54 -1.05 -5.94 7.34
CA ARG A 54 0.30 -6.41 7.04
C ARG A 54 0.34 -7.06 5.67
N LEU A 55 1.50 -6.94 5.00
CA LEU A 55 1.70 -7.50 3.67
C LEU A 55 3.09 -8.10 3.56
N LYS A 56 3.20 -9.11 2.69
CA LYS A 56 4.51 -9.60 2.25
C LYS A 56 4.43 -10.04 0.79
N PRO A 57 5.55 -10.02 0.04
CA PRO A 57 5.59 -10.60 -1.31
C PRO A 57 5.25 -12.09 -1.26
N SER A 58 4.40 -12.53 -2.18
CA SER A 58 3.98 -13.94 -2.22
C SER A 58 3.55 -14.33 -3.63
N GLU A 59 4.06 -15.44 -4.15
CA GLU A 59 3.70 -15.95 -5.48
C GLU A 59 2.21 -16.26 -5.60
N GLY A 60 1.56 -16.65 -4.51
CA GLY A 60 0.14 -16.92 -4.47
C GLY A 60 -0.71 -15.73 -4.04
N GLY A 61 -0.12 -14.55 -3.92
CA GLY A 61 -0.79 -13.38 -3.41
C GLY A 61 -1.62 -12.63 -4.43
N PHE A 62 -2.20 -11.53 -3.97
CA PHE A 62 -3.00 -10.63 -4.81
C PHE A 62 -2.09 -9.85 -5.76
N ARG A 63 -2.45 -9.84 -7.04
CA ARG A 63 -1.66 -9.21 -8.08
C ARG A 63 -2.04 -7.74 -8.29
N PHE A 64 -1.03 -6.88 -8.28
CA PHE A 64 -1.16 -5.46 -8.61
C PHE A 64 -0.70 -5.20 -10.04
N ARG A 65 -1.44 -4.34 -10.74
CA ARG A 65 -1.09 -3.92 -12.10
C ARG A 65 0.11 -2.98 -12.07
N ILE A 66 0.65 -2.67 -13.25
CA ILE A 66 1.80 -1.76 -13.38
C ILE A 66 1.53 -0.37 -12.80
N ASN A 67 0.29 0.05 -12.74
CA ASN A 67 -0.11 1.32 -12.11
C ASN A 67 -0.24 1.23 -10.58
N CYS A 68 0.24 0.16 -9.97
CA CYS A 68 0.22 -0.09 -8.52
C CYS A 68 -1.18 -0.32 -7.96
N MET A 69 -2.16 -0.62 -8.80
CA MET A 69 -3.56 -0.78 -8.39
C MET A 69 -4.09 -2.15 -8.71
N GLY A 70 -5.07 -2.57 -7.93
CA GLY A 70 -5.84 -3.77 -8.17
C GLY A 70 -7.23 -3.58 -7.57
N SER A 71 -8.14 -4.52 -7.84
CA SER A 71 -9.51 -4.42 -7.36
C SER A 71 -9.94 -5.73 -6.73
N HIS A 72 -10.47 -5.67 -5.50
CA HIS A 72 -11.02 -6.82 -4.80
C HIS A 72 -12.10 -6.35 -3.84
N LYS A 73 -13.27 -6.06 -4.40
CA LYS A 73 -14.35 -5.45 -3.62
C LYS A 73 -14.80 -6.30 -2.44
N ALA A 74 -14.90 -7.62 -2.63
CA ALA A 74 -15.32 -8.51 -1.55
C ALA A 74 -14.35 -8.46 -0.36
N PHE A 75 -13.04 -8.43 -0.63
CA PHE A 75 -12.04 -8.31 0.43
C PHE A 75 -12.14 -6.96 1.13
N VAL A 76 -12.21 -5.87 0.37
CA VAL A 76 -12.30 -4.51 0.94
C VAL A 76 -13.59 -4.36 1.76
N ASP A 77 -14.70 -4.88 1.27
CA ASP A 77 -15.97 -4.84 2.01
C ASP A 77 -15.86 -5.61 3.35
N SER A 78 -15.09 -6.70 3.37
CA SER A 78 -14.91 -7.51 4.57
C SER A 78 -14.10 -6.81 5.67
N LEU A 79 -13.36 -5.75 5.33
CA LEU A 79 -12.53 -5.03 6.30
C LEU A 79 -13.33 -4.16 7.26
N GLY A 80 -14.60 -3.88 6.95
CA GLY A 80 -15.45 -3.05 7.80
C GLY A 80 -15.09 -1.57 7.77
N LEU A 81 -14.42 -1.12 6.71
CA LEU A 81 -14.06 0.28 6.56
C LEU A 81 -15.27 1.15 6.21
N ASP A 82 -15.17 2.45 6.49
CA ASP A 82 -16.23 3.40 6.15
C ASP A 82 -16.41 3.45 4.62
N ARG A 83 -17.55 2.97 4.14
CA ARG A 83 -17.86 2.87 2.71
C ARG A 83 -17.93 4.21 1.99
N ARG A 84 -17.97 5.32 2.72
CA ARG A 84 -17.95 6.66 2.14
C ARG A 84 -16.53 7.13 1.82
N LYS A 85 -15.52 6.45 2.36
CA LYS A 85 -14.12 6.83 2.17
C LYS A 85 -13.58 6.29 0.85
N THR A 86 -12.88 7.12 0.12
CA THR A 86 -12.28 6.79 -1.17
C THR A 86 -10.76 6.60 -1.09
N ASN A 87 -10.15 6.96 0.04
CA ASN A 87 -8.71 6.82 0.22
C ASN A 87 -8.41 6.62 1.71
N ILE A 88 -8.32 5.37 2.11
CA ILE A 88 -7.94 5.00 3.48
C ILE A 88 -6.54 4.44 3.42
N ARG A 89 -5.56 5.21 3.87
CA ARG A 89 -4.14 4.92 3.72
C ARG A 89 -3.53 4.40 5.01
N PHE A 90 -2.72 3.35 4.88
CA PHE A 90 -1.91 2.79 5.95
C PHE A 90 -0.44 2.86 5.55
N ASP A 91 0.36 3.59 6.31
CA ASP A 91 1.82 3.62 6.11
C ASP A 91 2.42 2.35 6.72
N LEU A 92 3.43 1.80 6.05
CA LEU A 92 3.96 0.47 6.34
C LEU A 92 5.43 0.52 6.71
N THR A 93 5.81 -0.34 7.66
CA THR A 93 7.20 -0.52 8.10
C THR A 93 7.54 -2.01 8.05
N ILE A 94 8.71 -2.34 7.49
CA ILE A 94 9.16 -3.73 7.44
C ILE A 94 9.60 -4.22 8.82
N ASN A 95 9.25 -5.46 9.14
CA ASN A 95 9.71 -6.16 10.33
C ASN A 95 10.69 -7.28 9.98
N ASP A 96 11.35 -7.83 10.99
CA ASP A 96 12.34 -8.89 10.82
C ASP A 96 11.77 -10.18 10.26
N ASP A 97 10.46 -10.39 10.39
CA ASP A 97 9.76 -11.56 9.85
C ASP A 97 9.46 -11.46 8.35
N GLY A 98 9.84 -10.36 7.70
CA GLY A 98 9.62 -10.14 6.27
C GLY A 98 8.26 -9.53 5.94
N TRP A 99 7.43 -9.27 6.93
CA TRP A 99 6.15 -8.60 6.74
C TRP A 99 6.28 -7.08 6.90
N TYR A 100 5.47 -6.35 6.14
CA TYR A 100 5.29 -4.92 6.29
C TYR A 100 4.03 -4.68 7.10
N TYR A 101 4.15 -3.94 8.20
CA TYR A 101 3.05 -3.66 9.13
C TYR A 101 2.70 -2.18 9.14
N SER A 102 1.41 -1.91 9.25
CA SER A 102 0.95 -0.54 9.51
C SER A 102 1.06 -0.15 10.98
#